data_07b3c02a4981a3e972d0fe951a63f72b
#
_entry.id   07b3c02a4981a3e972d0fe951a63f72b
#
_cell.length_a   1.000
_cell.length_b   1.000
_cell.length_c   1.000
_cell.angle_alpha   90.00
_cell.angle_beta   90.00
_cell.angle_gamma   90.00
#
_symmetry.space_group_name_H-M   'P 1'
#
loop_
_entity.id
_entity.type
_entity.pdbx_description
1 polymer ?
#
loop_
_entity_poly.entity_id
_entity_poly.type
_entity_poly.pdbx_seq_one_letter_code
_entity_poly.pdbx_strand_id
1 'polypeptide(L)'
;LRQLGIPITTAMGVGVNGMSAGIIDPLSLSGVSALMMAIDDRRGGAPFSRPGSFWWESPAGNRILVWNGLPLDVARTHGVGDSMETARESLGGYLADLTEGGYPYDFIVFQTTAGGEGVNTGIDKSLCGFVRDWNKTAGDDEAKMALATPRTVFEHLETTYGPDLPVRHGEWADWWADGIASSAYETRLHRATHAATRDAE
;
A
#
# COMPACT_ATOMS: atom_id res chain seq x y z
N LEU A 1 3.81 -12.08 18.64
CA LEU A 1 3.38 -12.93 17.51
C LEU A 1 4.37 -14.08 17.27
N ARG A 2 5.70 -13.87 17.30
CA ARG A 2 6.69 -14.96 17.24
C ARG A 2 6.48 -16.00 18.35
N GLN A 3 6.15 -15.58 19.57
CA GLN A 3 5.83 -16.47 20.70
C GLN A 3 4.56 -17.31 20.45
N LEU A 4 3.69 -16.88 19.57
CA LEU A 4 2.47 -17.58 19.17
C LEU A 4 2.65 -18.44 17.91
N GLY A 5 3.87 -18.50 17.36
CA GLY A 5 4.15 -19.25 16.12
C GLY A 5 3.51 -18.66 14.85
N ILE A 6 3.07 -17.40 14.90
CA ILE A 6 2.42 -16.73 13.76
C ILE A 6 3.49 -16.04 12.93
N PRO A 7 3.74 -16.49 11.69
CA PRO A 7 4.69 -15.82 10.80
C PRO A 7 4.14 -14.47 10.34
N ILE A 8 4.97 -13.42 10.42
CA ILE A 8 4.68 -12.11 9.83
C ILE A 8 5.58 -12.00 8.61
N THR A 9 4.99 -12.04 7.43
CA THR A 9 5.72 -11.97 6.16
C THR A 9 5.46 -10.68 5.38
N THR A 10 4.46 -9.91 5.80
CA THR A 10 4.03 -8.70 5.10
C THR A 10 3.96 -7.54 6.08
N ALA A 11 4.58 -6.42 5.71
CA ALA A 11 4.39 -5.12 6.34
C ALA A 11 3.39 -4.29 5.52
N MET A 12 2.75 -3.32 6.16
CA MET A 12 1.78 -2.45 5.53
C MET A 12 1.97 -1.02 6.04
N GLY A 13 2.07 -0.07 5.12
CA GLY A 13 2.18 1.35 5.40
C GLY A 13 1.26 2.13 4.49
N VAL A 14 0.05 2.45 4.94
CA VAL A 14 -0.96 3.17 4.16
C VAL A 14 -1.14 4.56 4.73
N GLY A 15 -1.17 5.56 3.85
CA GLY A 15 -1.25 6.96 4.25
C GLY A 15 0.02 7.49 4.95
N VAL A 16 1.15 6.83 4.76
CA VAL A 16 2.45 7.28 5.25
C VAL A 16 3.18 8.10 4.20
N ASN A 17 4.07 8.94 4.67
CA ASN A 17 4.71 9.99 3.91
C ASN A 17 6.10 9.58 3.42
N GLY A 18 6.17 8.49 2.67
CA GLY A 18 7.44 7.93 2.23
C GLY A 18 8.08 6.98 3.25
N MET A 19 9.17 6.38 2.86
CA MET A 19 9.89 5.40 3.67
C MET A 19 11.36 5.35 3.31
N SER A 20 12.22 5.29 4.32
CA SER A 20 13.65 5.15 4.09
C SER A 20 14.00 3.76 3.58
N ALA A 21 14.90 3.66 2.60
CA ALA A 21 15.46 2.40 2.14
C ALA A 21 16.17 1.60 3.26
N GLY A 22 16.56 2.28 4.33
CA GLY A 22 17.12 1.65 5.53
C GLY A 22 16.19 0.66 6.22
N ILE A 23 14.88 0.65 5.90
CA ILE A 23 13.95 -0.33 6.45
C ILE A 23 14.03 -1.71 5.76
N ILE A 24 14.58 -1.79 4.57
CA ILE A 24 14.63 -3.03 3.78
C ILE A 24 15.36 -4.13 4.54
N ASP A 25 16.56 -3.83 5.04
CA ASP A 25 17.37 -4.81 5.75
C ASP A 25 16.71 -5.34 7.02
N PRO A 26 16.23 -4.52 7.97
CA PRO A 26 15.54 -5.01 9.16
C PRO A 26 14.25 -5.77 8.83
N LEU A 27 13.48 -5.40 7.81
CA LEU A 27 12.31 -6.15 7.39
C LEU A 27 12.72 -7.53 6.86
N SER A 28 13.61 -7.59 5.88
CA SER A 28 14.08 -8.84 5.26
C SER A 28 14.69 -9.78 6.31
N LEU A 29 15.60 -9.30 7.15
CA LEU A 29 16.22 -10.08 8.22
C LEU A 29 15.23 -10.54 9.29
N SER A 30 14.11 -9.87 9.44
CA SER A 30 13.03 -10.27 10.34
C SER A 30 12.07 -11.30 9.73
N GLY A 31 12.25 -11.65 8.44
CA GLY A 31 11.38 -12.56 7.70
C GLY A 31 10.17 -11.89 7.06
N VAL A 32 10.16 -10.54 6.99
CA VAL A 32 9.16 -9.77 6.24
C VAL A 32 9.67 -9.59 4.83
N SER A 33 9.03 -10.26 3.87
CA SER A 33 9.45 -10.28 2.47
C SER A 33 8.64 -9.33 1.58
N ALA A 34 7.57 -8.74 2.09
CA ALA A 34 6.68 -7.90 1.31
C ALA A 34 6.20 -6.66 2.07
N LEU A 35 6.00 -5.57 1.32
CA LEU A 35 5.54 -4.29 1.83
C LEU A 35 4.43 -3.71 0.96
N MET A 36 3.26 -3.52 1.54
CA MET A 36 2.14 -2.82 0.89
C MET A 36 2.15 -1.34 1.30
N MET A 37 2.29 -0.48 0.32
CA MET A 37 2.34 0.98 0.50
C MET A 37 1.18 1.66 -0.21
N ALA A 38 0.72 2.78 0.34
CA ALA A 38 -0.06 3.78 -0.36
C ALA A 38 0.29 5.16 0.21
N ILE A 39 0.87 6.00 -0.61
CA ILE A 39 1.24 7.37 -0.24
C ILE A 39 0.05 8.29 -0.47
N ASP A 40 -0.17 9.21 0.44
CA ASP A 40 -1.07 10.34 0.24
C ASP A 40 -0.47 11.30 -0.81
N ASP A 41 -1.20 11.58 -1.87
CA ASP A 41 -0.73 12.41 -3.00
C ASP A 41 -1.13 13.88 -2.91
N ARG A 42 -1.79 14.29 -1.82
CA ARG A 42 -2.22 15.69 -1.64
C ARG A 42 -1.06 16.69 -1.57
N ARG A 43 0.16 16.24 -1.27
CA ARG A 43 1.37 17.06 -1.19
C ARG A 43 2.49 16.65 -2.15
N GLY A 44 2.17 15.87 -3.14
CA GLY A 44 3.12 15.37 -4.13
C GLY A 44 2.75 13.97 -4.60
N GLY A 45 3.45 13.45 -5.56
CA GLY A 45 3.20 12.11 -6.10
C GLY A 45 4.11 11.05 -5.50
N ALA A 46 3.70 9.79 -5.61
CA ALA A 46 4.60 8.68 -5.37
C ALA A 46 5.79 8.73 -6.36
N PRO A 47 7.01 8.36 -5.93
CA PRO A 47 8.19 8.41 -6.80
C PRO A 47 8.15 7.35 -7.91
N PHE A 48 7.23 6.42 -7.86
CA PHE A 48 7.04 5.35 -8.84
C PHE A 48 5.59 5.31 -9.30
N SER A 49 5.37 4.72 -10.48
CA SER A 49 4.02 4.53 -11.03
C SER A 49 3.13 3.74 -10.07
N ARG A 50 1.85 4.10 -10.02
CA ARG A 50 0.85 3.42 -9.22
C ARG A 50 -0.51 3.30 -9.96
N PRO A 51 -1.27 2.24 -9.67
CA PRO A 51 -0.81 1.08 -8.89
C PRO A 51 0.28 0.32 -9.62
N GLY A 52 1.22 -0.26 -8.87
CA GLY A 52 2.33 -0.99 -9.46
C GLY A 52 3.17 -1.73 -8.43
N SER A 53 4.10 -2.55 -8.91
CA SER A 53 4.97 -3.36 -8.05
C SER A 53 6.41 -3.36 -8.51
N PHE A 54 7.31 -3.63 -7.58
CA PHE A 54 8.75 -3.74 -7.83
C PHE A 54 9.45 -4.46 -6.68
N TRP A 55 10.63 -4.99 -6.98
CA TRP A 55 11.57 -5.41 -5.95
C TRP A 55 12.34 -4.20 -5.44
N TRP A 56 12.29 -3.94 -4.16
CA TRP A 56 13.06 -2.86 -3.52
C TRP A 56 14.28 -3.46 -2.85
N GLU A 57 15.46 -3.09 -3.36
CA GLU A 57 16.72 -3.67 -2.95
C GLU A 57 17.59 -2.66 -2.20
N SER A 58 18.16 -3.12 -1.09
CA SER A 58 19.10 -2.37 -0.28
C SER A 58 20.51 -2.43 -0.85
N PRO A 59 21.43 -1.53 -0.44
CA PRO A 59 22.84 -1.62 -0.79
C PRO A 59 23.52 -2.92 -0.33
N ALA A 60 22.96 -3.61 0.66
CA ALA A 60 23.46 -4.91 1.13
C ALA A 60 22.95 -6.11 0.29
N GLY A 61 22.11 -5.86 -0.72
CA GLY A 61 21.54 -6.89 -1.58
C GLY A 61 20.31 -7.60 -1.02
N ASN A 62 19.82 -7.20 0.15
CA ASN A 62 18.52 -7.67 0.64
C ASN A 62 17.40 -6.97 -0.13
N ARG A 63 16.32 -7.70 -0.40
CA ARG A 63 15.18 -7.14 -1.13
C ARG A 63 13.85 -7.58 -0.54
N ILE A 64 12.85 -6.74 -0.73
CA ILE A 64 11.46 -7.00 -0.39
C ILE A 64 10.58 -6.68 -1.59
N LEU A 65 9.47 -7.39 -1.74
CA LEU A 65 8.49 -7.13 -2.78
C LEU A 65 7.57 -5.99 -2.34
N VAL A 66 7.43 -4.95 -3.15
CA VAL A 66 6.62 -3.79 -2.83
C VAL A 66 5.41 -3.70 -3.75
N TRP A 67 4.25 -3.47 -3.17
CA TRP A 67 3.07 -2.98 -3.86
C TRP A 67 2.89 -1.49 -3.57
N ASN A 68 3.03 -0.65 -4.60
CA ASN A 68 2.73 0.78 -4.55
C ASN A 68 1.26 0.98 -4.90
N GLY A 69 0.41 0.96 -3.89
CA GLY A 69 -1.03 0.95 -4.04
C GLY A 69 -1.67 2.33 -4.18
N LEU A 70 -2.97 2.31 -4.30
CA LEU A 70 -3.81 3.50 -4.38
C LEU A 70 -4.10 4.05 -2.98
N PRO A 71 -4.32 5.36 -2.83
CA PRO A 71 -4.83 5.94 -1.60
C PRO A 71 -6.15 5.30 -1.15
N LEU A 72 -6.43 5.37 0.16
CA LEU A 72 -7.60 4.74 0.78
C LEU A 72 -8.94 5.24 0.24
N ASP A 73 -8.99 6.50 -0.19
CA ASP A 73 -10.20 7.16 -0.69
C ASP A 73 -10.59 6.72 -2.10
N VAL A 74 -9.64 6.18 -2.89
CA VAL A 74 -9.91 5.76 -4.28
C VAL A 74 -10.99 4.69 -4.35
N ALA A 75 -10.98 3.69 -3.45
CA ALA A 75 -12.03 2.68 -3.39
C ALA A 75 -13.42 3.31 -3.26
N ARG A 76 -13.57 4.26 -2.36
CA ARG A 76 -14.82 4.96 -2.08
C ARG A 76 -15.23 5.87 -3.25
N THR A 77 -14.29 6.58 -3.87
CA THR A 77 -14.54 7.40 -5.06
C THR A 77 -15.20 6.58 -6.16
N HIS A 78 -14.82 5.30 -6.27
CA HIS A 78 -15.44 4.35 -7.19
C HIS A 78 -16.58 3.52 -6.56
N GLY A 79 -17.15 3.97 -5.45
CA GLY A 79 -18.29 3.32 -4.81
C GLY A 79 -18.03 1.95 -4.18
N VAL A 80 -16.77 1.47 -4.16
CA VAL A 80 -16.42 0.15 -3.63
C VAL A 80 -16.65 0.11 -2.11
N GLY A 81 -17.56 -0.78 -1.70
CA GLY A 81 -17.96 -0.92 -0.31
C GLY A 81 -19.04 0.06 0.15
N ASP A 82 -19.50 0.97 -0.73
CA ASP A 82 -20.46 2.04 -0.39
C ASP A 82 -21.70 1.99 -1.28
N SER A 83 -21.55 2.12 -2.61
CA SER A 83 -22.64 2.20 -3.56
C SER A 83 -22.42 1.28 -4.75
N MET A 84 -23.32 0.31 -4.92
CA MET A 84 -23.33 -0.58 -6.08
C MET A 84 -23.56 0.14 -7.40
N GLU A 85 -24.40 1.18 -7.40
CA GLU A 85 -24.70 2.00 -8.57
C GLU A 85 -23.44 2.76 -9.00
N THR A 86 -22.82 3.50 -8.07
CA THR A 86 -21.58 4.23 -8.34
C THR A 86 -20.47 3.28 -8.79
N ALA A 87 -20.35 2.10 -8.16
CA ALA A 87 -19.35 1.13 -8.56
C ALA A 87 -19.54 0.65 -10.01
N ARG A 88 -20.76 0.39 -10.43
CA ARG A 88 -21.05 -0.02 -11.82
C ARG A 88 -20.75 1.07 -12.83
N GLU A 89 -21.10 2.31 -12.51
CA GLU A 89 -20.88 3.45 -13.39
C GLU A 89 -19.38 3.82 -13.52
N SER A 90 -18.62 3.63 -12.46
CA SER A 90 -17.26 4.18 -12.36
C SER A 90 -16.15 3.15 -12.60
N LEU A 91 -16.28 1.91 -12.09
CA LEU A 91 -15.20 0.93 -12.17
C LEU A 91 -14.90 0.48 -13.59
N GLY A 92 -15.89 0.31 -14.42
CA GLY A 92 -15.70 -0.10 -15.82
C GLY A 92 -14.81 0.88 -16.59
N GLY A 93 -15.09 2.17 -16.49
CA GLY A 93 -14.26 3.23 -17.07
C GLY A 93 -12.85 3.26 -16.50
N TYR A 94 -12.75 3.20 -15.19
CA TYR A 94 -11.44 3.21 -14.51
C TYR A 94 -10.55 2.02 -14.91
N LEU A 95 -11.11 0.81 -15.01
CA LEU A 95 -10.37 -0.37 -15.44
C LEU A 95 -9.99 -0.30 -16.94
N ALA A 96 -10.85 0.28 -17.77
CA ALA A 96 -10.54 0.54 -19.18
C ALA A 96 -9.37 1.51 -19.31
N ASP A 97 -9.38 2.63 -18.57
CA ASP A 97 -8.31 3.63 -18.56
C ASP A 97 -6.97 3.00 -18.12
N LEU A 98 -6.98 2.14 -17.11
CA LEU A 98 -5.79 1.40 -16.69
C LEU A 98 -5.26 0.49 -17.80
N THR A 99 -6.16 -0.22 -18.49
CA THR A 99 -5.79 -1.11 -19.59
C THR A 99 -5.20 -0.34 -20.76
N GLU A 100 -5.82 0.77 -21.15
CA GLU A 100 -5.30 1.67 -22.20
C GLU A 100 -3.96 2.30 -21.81
N GLY A 101 -3.77 2.57 -20.52
CA GLY A 101 -2.50 3.05 -19.94
C GLY A 101 -1.41 1.98 -19.85
N GLY A 102 -1.68 0.74 -20.27
CA GLY A 102 -0.70 -0.35 -20.26
C GLY A 102 -0.48 -0.98 -18.88
N TYR A 103 -1.50 -0.97 -18.02
CA TYR A 103 -1.47 -1.62 -16.72
C TYR A 103 -1.21 -3.13 -16.87
N PRO A 104 -0.13 -3.67 -16.27
CA PRO A 104 0.34 -5.00 -16.64
C PRO A 104 -0.29 -6.16 -15.85
N TYR A 105 -1.11 -5.87 -14.83
CA TYR A 105 -1.64 -6.89 -13.93
C TYR A 105 -3.08 -7.27 -14.27
N ASP A 106 -3.45 -8.53 -13.99
CA ASP A 106 -4.80 -9.06 -14.14
C ASP A 106 -5.71 -8.75 -12.94
N PHE A 107 -5.22 -7.99 -11.97
CA PHE A 107 -5.93 -7.57 -10.77
C PHE A 107 -5.61 -6.13 -10.38
N ILE A 108 -6.46 -5.54 -9.57
CA ILE A 108 -6.19 -4.28 -8.88
C ILE A 108 -6.52 -4.43 -7.40
N VAL A 109 -5.74 -3.76 -6.55
CA VAL A 109 -5.96 -3.76 -5.10
C VAL A 109 -6.54 -2.43 -4.68
N PHE A 110 -7.76 -2.45 -4.19
CA PHE A 110 -8.34 -1.36 -3.43
C PHE A 110 -8.12 -1.59 -1.94
N GLN A 111 -7.61 -0.57 -1.28
CA GLN A 111 -7.52 -0.55 0.17
C GLN A 111 -8.68 0.27 0.70
N THR A 112 -9.40 -0.25 1.68
CA THR A 112 -10.57 0.44 2.26
C THR A 112 -10.58 0.32 3.77
N THR A 113 -11.18 1.30 4.42
CA THR A 113 -11.42 1.33 5.87
C THR A 113 -12.90 1.53 6.15
N ALA A 114 -13.37 1.09 7.32
CA ALA A 114 -14.75 1.31 7.73
C ALA A 114 -15.01 2.82 7.93
N GLY A 115 -15.96 3.35 7.17
CA GLY A 115 -16.54 4.69 7.36
C GLY A 115 -15.61 5.87 7.06
N GLY A 116 -16.04 6.76 6.18
CA GLY A 116 -15.57 8.12 5.97
C GLY A 116 -14.06 8.37 5.86
N GLU A 117 -13.69 9.62 5.97
CA GLU A 117 -12.30 10.09 5.97
C GLU A 117 -11.52 9.70 7.25
N GLY A 118 -12.09 8.81 8.07
CA GLY A 118 -11.53 8.46 9.37
C GLY A 118 -10.37 7.48 9.24
N VAL A 119 -9.20 7.93 9.56
CA VAL A 119 -8.11 7.08 10.01
C VAL A 119 -8.50 6.42 11.34
N ASN A 120 -8.05 5.19 11.60
CA ASN A 120 -8.33 4.43 12.84
C ASN A 120 -9.80 4.00 13.02
N THR A 121 -10.44 3.60 11.94
CA THR A 121 -11.78 3.02 11.98
C THR A 121 -11.72 1.51 12.23
N GLY A 122 -12.83 0.94 12.68
CA GLY A 122 -12.96 -0.51 12.88
C GLY A 122 -13.04 -1.30 11.57
N ILE A 123 -13.25 -2.59 11.69
CA ILE A 123 -13.47 -3.48 10.54
C ILE A 123 -14.82 -3.17 9.89
N ASP A 124 -14.82 -2.96 8.59
CA ASP A 124 -16.06 -2.82 7.82
C ASP A 124 -16.68 -4.20 7.56
N LYS A 125 -17.69 -4.52 8.31
CA LYS A 125 -18.43 -5.78 8.16
C LYS A 125 -19.37 -5.77 6.95
N SER A 126 -19.74 -4.61 6.42
CA SER A 126 -20.62 -4.46 5.27
C SER A 126 -19.92 -4.84 3.96
N LEU A 127 -18.61 -4.72 3.90
CA LEU A 127 -17.80 -5.02 2.72
C LEU A 127 -17.97 -6.46 2.24
N CYS A 128 -18.12 -7.43 3.17
CA CYS A 128 -18.38 -8.82 2.80
C CYS A 128 -19.71 -8.98 2.04
N GLY A 129 -20.74 -8.25 2.48
CA GLY A 129 -22.04 -8.21 1.81
C GLY A 129 -21.93 -7.59 0.43
N PHE A 130 -21.28 -6.45 0.33
CA PHE A 130 -21.05 -5.74 -0.92
C PHE A 130 -20.36 -6.62 -1.97
N VAL A 131 -19.23 -7.24 -1.62
CA VAL A 131 -18.47 -8.13 -2.54
C VAL A 131 -19.29 -9.31 -2.98
N ARG A 132 -20.02 -9.94 -2.06
CA ARG A 132 -20.91 -11.06 -2.41
C ARG A 132 -22.02 -10.64 -3.39
N ASP A 133 -22.65 -9.49 -3.13
CA ASP A 133 -23.80 -9.03 -3.91
C ASP A 133 -23.33 -8.48 -5.27
N TRP A 134 -22.14 -7.86 -5.34
CA TRP A 134 -21.47 -7.54 -6.60
C TRP A 134 -21.29 -8.79 -7.47
N ASN A 135 -20.61 -9.81 -6.93
CA ASN A 135 -20.28 -11.01 -7.69
C ASN A 135 -21.51 -11.82 -8.16
N LYS A 136 -22.63 -11.73 -7.45
CA LYS A 136 -23.90 -12.34 -7.87
C LYS A 136 -24.53 -11.65 -9.07
N THR A 137 -24.31 -10.36 -9.20
CA THR A 137 -24.96 -9.51 -10.18
C THR A 137 -24.04 -9.02 -11.29
N ALA A 138 -22.73 -9.23 -11.14
CA ALA A 138 -21.73 -8.88 -12.14
C ALA A 138 -21.87 -9.77 -13.39
N GLY A 139 -21.88 -9.16 -14.56
CA GLY A 139 -21.88 -9.83 -15.87
C GLY A 139 -20.58 -10.60 -16.12
N ASP A 140 -20.53 -11.33 -17.25
CA ASP A 140 -19.36 -12.13 -17.61
C ASP A 140 -18.16 -11.25 -18.01
N ASP A 141 -18.40 -10.06 -18.46
CA ASP A 141 -17.45 -9.02 -18.85
C ASP A 141 -17.09 -8.04 -17.73
N GLU A 142 -17.73 -8.13 -16.59
CA GLU A 142 -17.41 -7.33 -15.42
C GLU A 142 -16.36 -8.03 -14.52
N ALA A 143 -15.41 -7.25 -14.01
CA ALA A 143 -14.42 -7.74 -13.05
C ALA A 143 -15.09 -8.29 -11.79
N LYS A 144 -14.64 -9.44 -11.32
CA LYS A 144 -15.08 -9.99 -10.04
C LYS A 144 -14.28 -9.38 -8.88
N MET A 145 -14.92 -9.24 -7.73
CA MET A 145 -14.29 -8.76 -6.52
C MET A 145 -13.95 -9.91 -5.57
N ALA A 146 -12.84 -9.78 -4.87
CA ALA A 146 -12.45 -10.71 -3.82
C ALA A 146 -11.94 -9.95 -2.60
N LEU A 147 -12.27 -10.44 -1.41
CA LEU A 147 -11.60 -9.99 -0.19
C LEU A 147 -10.29 -10.76 -0.05
N ALA A 148 -9.20 -10.05 0.06
CA ALA A 148 -7.87 -10.63 0.15
C ALA A 148 -7.10 -10.09 1.35
N THR A 149 -6.20 -10.90 1.89
CA THR A 149 -5.17 -10.41 2.80
C THR A 149 -3.97 -9.92 2.00
N PRO A 150 -3.13 -9.02 2.54
CA PRO A 150 -1.89 -8.64 1.87
C PRO A 150 -1.04 -9.84 1.46
N ARG A 151 -0.96 -10.88 2.28
CA ARG A 151 -0.25 -12.12 1.95
C ARG A 151 -0.76 -12.74 0.64
N THR A 152 -2.07 -12.90 0.50
CA THR A 152 -2.67 -13.49 -0.72
C THR A 152 -2.34 -12.69 -1.97
N VAL A 153 -2.37 -11.36 -1.86
CA VAL A 153 -1.99 -10.46 -2.96
C VAL A 153 -0.53 -10.66 -3.35
N PHE A 154 0.38 -10.70 -2.38
CA PHE A 154 1.81 -10.86 -2.66
C PHE A 154 2.18 -12.25 -3.15
N GLU A 155 1.54 -13.31 -2.68
CA GLU A 155 1.72 -14.68 -3.20
C GLU A 155 1.34 -14.76 -4.68
N HIS A 156 0.20 -14.17 -5.07
CA HIS A 156 -0.21 -14.09 -6.47
C HIS A 156 0.78 -13.25 -7.30
N LEU A 157 1.12 -12.08 -6.81
CA LEU A 157 2.02 -11.14 -7.47
C LEU A 157 3.41 -11.75 -7.71
N GLU A 158 3.99 -12.37 -6.70
CA GLU A 158 5.31 -12.99 -6.78
C GLU A 158 5.32 -14.18 -7.74
N THR A 159 4.29 -15.03 -7.65
CA THR A 159 4.19 -16.24 -8.47
C THR A 159 3.96 -15.91 -9.95
N THR A 160 3.12 -14.90 -10.23
CA THR A 160 2.71 -14.60 -11.60
C THR A 160 3.64 -13.61 -12.29
N TYR A 161 4.10 -12.59 -11.56
CA TYR A 161 4.83 -11.45 -12.13
C TYR A 161 6.24 -11.28 -11.58
N GLY A 162 6.59 -11.95 -10.48
CA GLY A 162 7.83 -11.75 -9.74
C GLY A 162 9.11 -11.71 -10.58
N PRO A 163 9.29 -12.62 -11.57
CA PRO A 163 10.48 -12.62 -12.44
C PRO A 163 10.61 -11.38 -13.33
N ASP A 164 9.49 -10.77 -13.71
CA ASP A 164 9.44 -9.66 -14.66
C ASP A 164 9.35 -8.28 -13.97
N LEU A 165 9.24 -8.26 -12.64
CA LEU A 165 9.15 -7.03 -11.89
C LEU A 165 10.50 -6.29 -11.87
N PRO A 166 10.47 -4.95 -12.06
CA PRO A 166 11.69 -4.16 -12.01
C PRO A 166 12.29 -4.15 -10.59
N VAL A 167 13.62 -4.08 -10.52
CA VAL A 167 14.34 -3.83 -9.27
C VAL A 167 14.54 -2.32 -9.12
N ARG A 168 14.25 -1.81 -7.94
CA ARG A 168 14.40 -0.39 -7.58
C ARG A 168 15.33 -0.27 -6.38
N HIS A 169 16.08 0.84 -6.35
CA HIS A 169 17.03 1.18 -5.29
C HIS A 169 16.78 2.60 -4.81
N GLY A 170 17.32 2.93 -3.64
CA GLY A 170 17.29 4.26 -3.09
C GLY A 170 16.06 4.55 -2.22
N GLU A 171 15.97 5.78 -1.78
CA GLU A 171 14.95 6.24 -0.84
C GLU A 171 13.59 6.41 -1.51
N TRP A 172 12.55 6.07 -0.76
CA TRP A 172 11.18 6.45 -1.09
C TRP A 172 10.87 7.77 -0.40
N ALA A 173 11.39 8.83 -0.97
CA ALA A 173 11.19 10.17 -0.43
C ALA A 173 9.76 10.65 -0.64
N ASP A 174 9.33 11.52 0.24
CA ASP A 174 8.01 12.11 0.26
C ASP A 174 8.10 13.63 0.43
N TRP A 175 7.15 14.32 -0.17
CA TRP A 175 7.03 15.77 -0.12
C TRP A 175 6.61 16.33 1.25
N TRP A 176 6.15 15.50 2.16
CA TRP A 176 5.80 15.91 3.52
C TRP A 176 7.03 16.23 4.36
N ALA A 177 8.22 15.96 3.84
CA ALA A 177 9.47 16.42 4.43
C ALA A 177 9.59 17.96 4.48
N ASP A 178 8.73 18.70 3.80
CA ASP A 178 8.64 20.16 3.86
C ASP A 178 8.43 20.68 5.29
N GLY A 179 7.61 19.98 6.08
CA GLY A 179 7.40 20.33 7.49
C GLY A 179 8.65 20.25 8.33
N ILE A 180 9.48 19.24 8.13
CA ILE A 180 10.76 19.08 8.82
C ILE A 180 11.75 20.14 8.36
N ALA A 181 11.78 20.47 7.09
CA ALA A 181 12.66 21.49 6.54
C ALA A 181 12.36 22.89 7.11
N SER A 182 11.08 23.20 7.41
CA SER A 182 10.65 24.46 8.00
C SER A 182 10.81 24.53 9.53
N SER A 183 11.10 23.40 10.21
CA SER A 183 11.24 23.29 11.67
C SER A 183 12.64 22.80 12.08
N ALA A 184 13.67 23.42 11.53
CA ALA A 184 15.06 23.03 11.78
C ALA A 184 15.49 23.11 13.25
N TYR A 185 14.97 24.09 13.99
CA TYR A 185 15.25 24.26 15.42
C TYR A 185 14.68 23.10 16.24
N GLU A 186 13.41 22.78 16.05
CA GLU A 186 12.70 21.69 16.73
C GLU A 186 13.30 20.34 16.36
N THR A 187 13.68 20.14 15.12
CA THR A 187 14.36 18.93 14.66
C THR A 187 15.72 18.77 15.35
N ARG A 188 16.48 19.85 15.49
CA ARG A 188 17.75 19.82 16.24
C ARG A 188 17.52 19.48 17.70
N LEU A 189 16.54 20.09 18.34
CA LEU A 189 16.20 19.83 19.74
C LEU A 189 15.75 18.39 19.95
N HIS A 190 14.91 17.86 19.06
CA HIS A 190 14.47 16.48 19.08
C HIS A 190 15.66 15.50 18.99
N ARG A 191 16.59 15.72 18.06
CA ARG A 191 17.81 14.90 17.93
C ARG A 191 18.69 14.94 19.20
N ALA A 192 18.85 16.12 19.80
CA ALA A 192 19.60 16.25 21.03
C ALA A 192 18.93 15.51 22.20
N THR A 193 17.62 15.57 22.31
CA THR A 193 16.84 14.84 23.31
C THR A 193 16.98 13.33 23.13
N HIS A 194 16.88 12.83 21.89
CA HIS A 194 17.09 11.42 21.59
C HIS A 194 18.47 10.92 21.99
N ALA A 195 19.52 11.71 21.70
CA ALA A 195 20.88 11.37 22.12
C ALA A 195 21.01 11.29 23.64
N ALA A 196 20.50 12.31 24.35
CA ALA A 196 20.54 12.35 25.81
C ALA A 196 19.72 11.19 26.46
N THR A 197 18.58 10.83 25.89
CA THR A 197 17.78 9.69 26.38
C THR A 197 18.55 8.38 26.25
N ARG A 198 19.15 8.14 25.09
CA ARG A 198 19.94 6.93 24.84
C ARG A 198 21.17 6.84 25.75
N ASP A 199 21.82 7.99 26.05
CA ASP A 199 22.97 8.03 26.93
C ASP A 199 22.60 7.83 28.41
N ALA A 200 21.31 7.95 28.76
CA ALA A 200 20.77 7.76 30.10
C ALA A 200 20.23 6.32 30.35
N GLU A 201 20.04 5.52 29.32
CA GLU A 201 19.67 4.10 29.39
C GLU A 201 20.92 3.22 29.59
#